data_8af45e08740a48610b65bd613578b62c
#
_entry.id   8af45e08740a48610b65bd613578b62c
#
_cell.length_a   1.000
_cell.length_b   1.000
_cell.length_c   1.000
_cell.angle_alpha   90.00
_cell.angle_beta   90.00
_cell.angle_gamma   90.00
#
_symmetry.space_group_name_H-M   'P 1'
#
loop_
_entity.id
_entity.type
_entity.pdbx_description
1 polymer ?
#
loop_
_entity_poly.entity_id
_entity_poly.type
_entity_poly.pdbx_seq_one_letter_code
_entity_poly.pdbx_strand_id
1 'polypeptide(L)'
;MLSSCSGNFSKKNESTNSVEASVEKSDIDVISESILSDSLNADLYVQRARLNLTNEKISLAIRDINSALSIDRKNIDALLVLADIYYALGDDNNILLTLNKACEYAPLDTRPIIKLSELSLLQGNFKMAGAYVDKALEMDKYNPKAYYMRGMLSMSSGDTLTALKNFMTSRMQQSDFVDPLIQIAHIYMAKNDTLAKSFFEEAMKVAPDNYYLVYDYAMYLQENGFPEKALSCYDSLLEAMPNNPDFNFNKGYVYLVYLGENELALECFDKVLQVNPSSVDALFNKGRTYEQMGDYINAKSIYLQILRNNPDYQLAIDAVNRIS
;
A
#
# COMPACT_ATOMS: atom_id res chain seq x y z
N MET A 1 45.07 -59.68 38.14
CA MET A 1 46.17 -58.84 38.67
C MET A 1 45.88 -57.40 38.36
N LEU A 2 45.83 -56.62 39.39
CA LEU A 2 45.64 -55.20 39.47
C LEU A 2 46.55 -54.40 38.54
N SER A 3 46.02 -53.28 37.94
CA SER A 3 46.74 -51.99 38.07
C SER A 3 45.76 -50.88 37.67
N SER A 4 45.61 -49.97 38.61
CA SER A 4 44.94 -48.66 38.52
C SER A 4 45.78 -47.68 37.73
N CYS A 5 45.14 -46.81 36.94
CA CYS A 5 45.70 -45.50 36.60
C CYS A 5 44.58 -44.45 36.61
N SER A 6 44.72 -43.58 37.57
CA SER A 6 43.95 -42.35 37.72
C SER A 6 44.29 -41.36 36.59
N GLY A 7 43.27 -40.86 35.91
CA GLY A 7 43.38 -39.79 34.93
C GLY A 7 42.49 -38.62 35.32
N ASN A 8 43.10 -37.47 35.63
CA ASN A 8 42.50 -36.22 35.98
C ASN A 8 41.53 -35.70 34.90
N PHE A 9 40.25 -35.55 35.26
CA PHE A 9 39.30 -34.79 34.46
C PHE A 9 39.48 -33.29 34.77
N SER A 10 40.13 -32.61 33.85
CA SER A 10 40.16 -31.15 33.79
C SER A 10 38.78 -30.65 33.39
N LYS A 11 38.08 -29.92 34.26
CA LYS A 11 36.87 -29.16 33.97
C LYS A 11 37.21 -28.03 33.00
N LYS A 12 36.78 -28.18 31.74
CA LYS A 12 36.65 -27.05 30.81
C LYS A 12 35.41 -26.26 31.25
N ASN A 13 35.64 -25.03 31.68
CA ASN A 13 34.62 -24.03 31.82
C ASN A 13 34.10 -23.68 30.40
N GLU A 14 32.91 -24.12 30.06
CA GLU A 14 32.14 -23.56 28.94
C GLU A 14 31.61 -22.21 29.42
N SER A 15 32.25 -21.14 28.98
CA SER A 15 31.66 -19.81 29.00
C SER A 15 30.52 -19.77 27.96
N THR A 16 29.29 -19.88 28.44
CA THR A 16 28.10 -19.53 27.66
C THR A 16 28.16 -18.02 27.38
N ASN A 17 28.69 -17.66 26.23
CA ASN A 17 28.41 -16.37 25.63
C ASN A 17 26.93 -16.40 25.17
N SER A 18 26.06 -15.92 26.03
CA SER A 18 24.72 -15.47 25.61
C SER A 18 24.95 -14.24 24.74
N VAL A 19 24.90 -14.41 23.42
CA VAL A 19 24.69 -13.31 22.48
C VAL A 19 23.26 -12.84 22.74
N GLU A 20 23.11 -11.80 23.57
CA GLU A 20 21.89 -11.01 23.60
C GLU A 20 21.71 -10.45 22.20
N ALA A 21 20.83 -11.04 21.42
CA ALA A 21 20.33 -10.41 20.21
C ALA A 21 19.71 -9.07 20.63
N SER A 22 20.35 -7.97 20.28
CA SER A 22 19.77 -6.65 20.46
C SER A 22 18.51 -6.60 19.63
N VAL A 23 17.36 -6.68 20.29
CA VAL A 23 16.05 -6.45 19.65
C VAL A 23 16.12 -5.01 19.16
N GLU A 24 16.12 -4.81 17.86
CA GLU A 24 16.01 -3.47 17.27
C GLU A 24 14.73 -2.83 17.81
N LYS A 25 14.87 -1.67 18.47
CA LYS A 25 13.74 -0.93 19.02
C LYS A 25 12.89 -0.42 17.87
N SER A 26 11.58 -0.57 17.99
CA SER A 26 10.67 0.06 17.03
C SER A 26 10.76 1.59 17.12
N ASP A 27 10.44 2.29 16.03
CA ASP A 27 10.37 3.76 16.01
C ASP A 27 9.46 4.32 17.11
N ILE A 28 8.37 3.61 17.41
CA ILE A 28 7.45 3.96 18.50
C ILE A 28 8.14 3.90 19.87
N ASP A 29 9.01 2.92 20.09
CA ASP A 29 9.73 2.78 21.35
C ASP A 29 10.76 3.91 21.51
N VAL A 30 11.48 4.24 20.44
CA VAL A 30 12.46 5.35 20.42
C VAL A 30 11.78 6.69 20.73
N ILE A 31 10.65 6.98 20.08
CA ILE A 31 9.89 8.21 20.34
C ILE A 31 9.31 8.20 21.76
N SER A 32 8.88 7.04 22.25
CA SER A 32 8.34 6.92 23.61
C SER A 32 9.41 7.21 24.69
N GLU A 33 10.65 6.76 24.49
CA GLU A 33 11.78 7.14 25.36
C GLU A 33 12.08 8.64 25.28
N SER A 34 12.01 9.23 24.09
CA SER A 34 12.18 10.68 23.89
C SER A 34 11.11 11.47 24.64
N ILE A 35 9.86 11.03 24.64
CA ILE A 35 8.75 11.63 25.41
C ILE A 35 9.00 11.54 26.93
N LEU A 36 9.60 10.45 27.42
CA LEU A 36 9.97 10.33 28.83
C LEU A 36 11.02 11.36 29.26
N SER A 37 11.93 11.73 28.36
CA SER A 37 12.98 12.72 28.61
C SER A 37 12.49 14.16 28.40
N ASP A 38 11.54 14.40 27.50
CA ASP A 38 10.95 15.72 27.18
C ASP A 38 9.43 15.61 27.00
N SER A 39 8.74 15.51 28.12
CA SER A 39 7.28 15.31 28.14
C SER A 39 6.45 16.55 27.74
N LEU A 40 7.10 17.72 27.57
CA LEU A 40 6.43 18.96 27.13
C LEU A 40 6.67 19.27 25.66
N ASN A 41 7.29 18.38 24.92
CA ASN A 41 7.51 18.51 23.47
C ASN A 41 6.31 17.95 22.69
N ALA A 42 5.44 18.87 22.22
CA ALA A 42 4.24 18.50 21.48
C ALA A 42 4.54 17.69 20.21
N ASP A 43 5.66 17.98 19.54
CA ASP A 43 6.00 17.34 18.25
C ASP A 43 6.35 15.85 18.40
N LEU A 44 6.88 15.41 19.53
CA LEU A 44 7.13 14.00 19.81
C LEU A 44 5.81 13.20 19.88
N TYR A 45 4.78 13.78 20.51
CA TYR A 45 3.46 13.17 20.54
C TYR A 45 2.82 13.13 19.14
N VAL A 46 3.02 14.18 18.32
CA VAL A 46 2.53 14.20 16.93
C VAL A 46 3.21 13.10 16.11
N GLN A 47 4.54 12.94 16.24
CA GLN A 47 5.28 11.89 15.54
C GLN A 47 4.77 10.50 15.94
N ARG A 48 4.58 10.23 17.24
CA ARG A 48 4.08 8.94 17.71
C ARG A 48 2.62 8.72 17.29
N ALA A 49 1.80 9.77 17.26
CA ALA A 49 0.43 9.69 16.76
C ALA A 49 0.38 9.30 15.28
N ARG A 50 1.28 9.83 14.43
CA ARG A 50 1.38 9.44 13.01
C ARG A 50 1.68 7.94 12.88
N LEU A 51 2.68 7.44 13.60
CA LEU A 51 3.03 6.00 13.60
C LEU A 51 1.89 5.12 14.13
N ASN A 52 1.20 5.57 15.19
CA ASN A 52 0.03 4.86 15.72
C ASN A 52 -1.11 4.82 14.70
N LEU A 53 -1.34 5.92 13.96
CA LEU A 53 -2.37 5.99 12.92
C LEU A 53 -2.03 5.06 11.74
N THR A 54 -0.79 5.07 11.26
CA THR A 54 -0.31 4.15 10.21
C THR A 54 -0.46 2.68 10.61
N ASN A 55 -0.27 2.36 11.91
CA ASN A 55 -0.48 1.02 12.46
C ASN A 55 -1.93 0.74 12.88
N GLU A 56 -2.90 1.54 12.42
CA GLU A 56 -4.34 1.42 12.72
C GLU A 56 -4.70 1.48 14.21
N LYS A 57 -3.76 1.95 15.05
CA LYS A 57 -3.97 2.12 16.50
C LYS A 57 -4.61 3.47 16.79
N ILE A 58 -5.81 3.70 16.25
CA ILE A 58 -6.52 4.99 16.26
C ILE A 58 -6.66 5.57 17.68
N SER A 59 -7.02 4.74 18.67
CA SER A 59 -7.19 5.20 20.05
C SER A 59 -5.90 5.74 20.68
N LEU A 60 -4.74 5.16 20.33
CA LEU A 60 -3.44 5.64 20.78
C LEU A 60 -3.06 6.94 20.06
N ALA A 61 -3.34 7.05 18.76
CA ALA A 61 -3.12 8.28 18.00
C ALA A 61 -3.95 9.45 18.58
N ILE A 62 -5.23 9.23 18.91
CA ILE A 62 -6.08 10.25 19.55
C ILE A 62 -5.50 10.70 20.89
N ARG A 63 -5.05 9.78 21.73
CA ARG A 63 -4.45 10.11 23.03
C ARG A 63 -3.21 11.00 22.86
N ASP A 64 -2.34 10.66 21.93
CA ASP A 64 -1.12 11.41 21.68
C ASP A 64 -1.43 12.80 21.11
N ILE A 65 -2.37 12.93 20.17
CA ILE A 65 -2.79 14.24 19.64
C ILE A 65 -3.43 15.11 20.74
N ASN A 66 -4.24 14.53 21.62
CA ASN A 66 -4.78 15.28 22.76
C ASN A 66 -3.67 15.78 23.69
N SER A 67 -2.61 15.00 23.91
CA SER A 67 -1.44 15.43 24.67
C SER A 67 -0.72 16.58 23.95
N ALA A 68 -0.45 16.46 22.65
CA ALA A 68 0.18 17.51 21.85
C ALA A 68 -0.63 18.82 21.91
N LEU A 69 -1.94 18.77 21.71
CA LEU A 69 -2.82 19.94 21.75
C LEU A 69 -3.04 20.52 23.16
N SER A 70 -2.81 19.73 24.21
CA SER A 70 -2.80 20.25 25.58
C SER A 70 -1.56 21.08 25.88
N ILE A 71 -0.43 20.74 25.25
CA ILE A 71 0.84 21.46 25.35
C ILE A 71 0.81 22.70 24.45
N ASP A 72 0.46 22.53 23.19
CA ASP A 72 0.32 23.62 22.19
C ASP A 72 -1.00 23.48 21.42
N ARG A 73 -1.99 24.30 21.80
CA ARG A 73 -3.31 24.32 21.16
C ARG A 73 -3.31 24.78 19.70
N LYS A 74 -2.24 25.43 19.25
CA LYS A 74 -2.08 25.95 17.90
C LYS A 74 -1.10 25.13 17.06
N ASN A 75 -0.65 23.99 17.55
CA ASN A 75 0.22 23.10 16.81
C ASN A 75 -0.48 22.62 15.54
N ILE A 76 -0.03 23.12 14.38
CA ILE A 76 -0.66 22.84 13.09
C ILE A 76 -0.48 21.36 12.72
N ASP A 77 0.69 20.78 12.99
CA ASP A 77 0.94 19.38 12.69
C ASP A 77 0.03 18.44 13.49
N ALA A 78 -0.24 18.78 14.74
CA ALA A 78 -1.24 18.07 15.56
C ALA A 78 -2.65 18.18 14.96
N LEU A 79 -3.06 19.37 14.51
CA LEU A 79 -4.37 19.56 13.88
C LEU A 79 -4.49 18.81 12.55
N LEU A 80 -3.42 18.77 11.75
CA LEU A 80 -3.41 18.01 10.50
C LEU A 80 -3.55 16.50 10.77
N VAL A 81 -2.83 15.95 11.75
CA VAL A 81 -2.97 14.54 12.15
C VAL A 81 -4.34 14.26 12.75
N LEU A 82 -4.91 15.21 13.50
CA LEU A 82 -6.27 15.07 14.03
C LEU A 82 -7.30 14.97 12.88
N ALA A 83 -7.12 15.76 11.83
CA ALA A 83 -7.97 15.67 10.64
C ALA A 83 -7.82 14.29 9.94
N ASP A 84 -6.59 13.74 9.87
CA ASP A 84 -6.36 12.38 9.33
C ASP A 84 -7.02 11.29 10.20
N ILE A 85 -7.00 11.46 11.52
CA ILE A 85 -7.72 10.57 12.46
C ILE A 85 -9.23 10.64 12.21
N TYR A 86 -9.82 11.84 12.08
CA TYR A 86 -11.24 11.99 11.79
C TYR A 86 -11.60 11.41 10.42
N TYR A 87 -10.70 11.51 9.44
CA TYR A 87 -10.87 10.85 8.14
C TYR A 87 -10.94 9.33 8.28
N ALA A 88 -10.03 8.73 9.04
CA ALA A 88 -10.05 7.29 9.33
C ALA A 88 -11.33 6.84 10.09
N LEU A 89 -11.96 7.76 10.83
CA LEU A 89 -13.23 7.52 11.53
C LEU A 89 -14.47 7.83 10.69
N GLY A 90 -14.32 8.40 9.49
CA GLY A 90 -15.42 8.84 8.63
C GLY A 90 -16.20 10.06 9.17
N ASP A 91 -15.56 10.91 9.98
CA ASP A 91 -16.19 12.08 10.61
C ASP A 91 -15.87 13.38 9.85
N ASP A 92 -16.53 13.56 8.72
CA ASP A 92 -16.35 14.70 7.81
C ASP A 92 -16.56 16.05 8.48
N ASN A 93 -17.49 16.14 9.44
CA ASN A 93 -17.76 17.39 10.16
C ASN A 93 -16.56 17.83 11.01
N ASN A 94 -15.96 16.91 11.74
CA ASN A 94 -14.80 17.21 12.56
C ASN A 94 -13.54 17.43 11.73
N ILE A 95 -13.41 16.80 10.53
CA ILE A 95 -12.35 17.15 9.58
C ILE A 95 -12.44 18.63 9.21
N LEU A 96 -13.61 19.09 8.73
CA LEU A 96 -13.82 20.49 8.31
C LEU A 96 -13.54 21.48 9.45
N LEU A 97 -14.06 21.21 10.64
CA LEU A 97 -13.83 22.07 11.82
C LEU A 97 -12.36 22.17 12.18
N THR A 98 -11.66 21.04 12.17
CA THR A 98 -10.23 20.97 12.52
C THR A 98 -9.35 21.68 11.48
N LEU A 99 -9.59 21.45 10.19
CA LEU A 99 -8.81 22.08 9.11
C LEU A 99 -9.08 23.59 9.03
N ASN A 100 -10.32 24.04 9.20
CA ASN A 100 -10.63 25.48 9.26
C ASN A 100 -9.90 26.16 10.44
N LYS A 101 -9.85 25.50 11.60
CA LYS A 101 -9.11 25.99 12.75
C LYS A 101 -7.60 26.06 12.48
N ALA A 102 -7.05 25.08 11.77
CA ALA A 102 -5.65 25.11 11.33
C ALA A 102 -5.39 26.30 10.37
N CYS A 103 -6.30 26.57 9.42
CA CYS A 103 -6.21 27.76 8.55
C CYS A 103 -6.27 29.07 9.34
N GLU A 104 -7.07 29.17 10.38
CA GLU A 104 -7.14 30.36 11.24
C GLU A 104 -5.84 30.58 12.02
N TYR A 105 -5.23 29.51 12.54
CA TYR A 105 -4.00 29.61 13.33
C TYR A 105 -2.76 29.85 12.48
N ALA A 106 -2.73 29.33 11.25
CA ALA A 106 -1.62 29.48 10.31
C ALA A 106 -2.14 29.94 8.92
N PRO A 107 -2.51 31.21 8.74
CA PRO A 107 -3.11 31.71 7.50
C PRO A 107 -2.22 31.62 6.26
N LEU A 108 -0.90 31.45 6.43
CA LEU A 108 0.08 31.31 5.35
C LEU A 108 0.53 29.85 5.13
N ASP A 109 0.01 28.90 5.89
CA ASP A 109 0.28 27.48 5.69
C ASP A 109 -0.70 26.89 4.66
N THR A 110 -0.16 26.40 3.55
CA THR A 110 -0.98 25.81 2.47
C THR A 110 -1.51 24.42 2.80
N ARG A 111 -0.89 23.71 3.74
CA ARG A 111 -1.21 22.31 4.06
C ARG A 111 -2.66 22.05 4.47
N PRO A 112 -3.27 22.87 5.39
CA PRO A 112 -4.68 22.70 5.73
C PRO A 112 -5.61 22.95 4.55
N ILE A 113 -5.29 23.92 3.70
CA ILE A 113 -6.09 24.26 2.51
C ILE A 113 -6.05 23.13 1.49
N ILE A 114 -4.89 22.52 1.29
CA ILE A 114 -4.73 21.36 0.40
C ILE A 114 -5.56 20.17 0.93
N LYS A 115 -5.55 19.89 2.24
CA LYS A 115 -6.40 18.85 2.83
C LYS A 115 -7.90 19.15 2.68
N LEU A 116 -8.31 20.41 2.75
CA LEU A 116 -9.70 20.81 2.43
C LEU A 116 -10.05 20.57 0.96
N SER A 117 -9.09 20.74 0.06
CA SER A 117 -9.25 20.38 -1.36
C SER A 117 -9.41 18.87 -1.53
N GLU A 118 -8.57 18.07 -0.88
CA GLU A 118 -8.64 16.59 -0.91
C GLU A 118 -10.02 16.11 -0.43
N LEU A 119 -10.47 16.58 0.72
CA LEU A 119 -11.79 16.25 1.26
C LEU A 119 -12.92 16.62 0.29
N SER A 120 -12.86 17.84 -0.28
CA SER A 120 -13.87 18.32 -1.23
C SER A 120 -13.89 17.48 -2.51
N LEU A 121 -12.72 17.02 -2.98
CA LEU A 121 -12.60 16.13 -4.13
C LEU A 121 -13.24 14.77 -3.85
N LEU A 122 -12.96 14.18 -2.69
CA LEU A 122 -13.53 12.90 -2.26
C LEU A 122 -15.06 12.96 -2.13
N GLN A 123 -15.59 14.09 -1.70
CA GLN A 123 -17.03 14.34 -1.61
C GLN A 123 -17.68 14.67 -2.96
N GLY A 124 -16.91 14.69 -4.07
CA GLY A 124 -17.38 15.07 -5.39
C GLY A 124 -17.67 16.57 -5.55
N ASN A 125 -17.27 17.40 -4.60
CA ASN A 125 -17.43 18.86 -4.67
C ASN A 125 -16.27 19.49 -5.44
N PHE A 126 -16.18 19.19 -6.72
CA PHE A 126 -15.06 19.62 -7.58
C PHE A 126 -14.87 21.15 -7.64
N LYS A 127 -15.96 21.91 -7.57
CA LYS A 127 -15.91 23.38 -7.57
C LYS A 127 -15.20 23.91 -6.32
N MET A 128 -15.54 23.38 -5.16
CA MET A 128 -14.92 23.80 -3.90
C MET A 128 -13.46 23.33 -3.84
N ALA A 129 -13.19 22.09 -4.25
CA ALA A 129 -11.83 21.57 -4.33
C ALA A 129 -10.93 22.45 -5.21
N GLY A 130 -11.43 22.88 -6.37
CA GLY A 130 -10.73 23.80 -7.26
C GLY A 130 -10.44 25.16 -6.62
N ALA A 131 -11.42 25.74 -5.93
CA ALA A 131 -11.23 27.01 -5.21
C ALA A 131 -10.16 26.92 -4.11
N TYR A 132 -10.08 25.81 -3.39
CA TYR A 132 -9.00 25.57 -2.42
C TYR A 132 -7.63 25.43 -3.09
N VAL A 133 -7.55 24.71 -4.23
CA VAL A 133 -6.30 24.60 -5.01
C VAL A 133 -5.84 25.97 -5.51
N ASP A 134 -6.75 26.77 -6.04
CA ASP A 134 -6.42 28.11 -6.53
C ASP A 134 -5.89 28.98 -5.38
N LYS A 135 -6.55 28.96 -4.23
CA LYS A 135 -6.10 29.65 -3.03
C LYS A 135 -4.71 29.18 -2.56
N ALA A 136 -4.45 27.88 -2.59
CA ALA A 136 -3.13 27.35 -2.23
C ALA A 136 -2.04 27.85 -3.20
N LEU A 137 -2.33 27.93 -4.50
CA LEU A 137 -1.37 28.43 -5.50
C LEU A 137 -1.23 29.95 -5.52
N GLU A 138 -2.22 30.70 -5.05
CA GLU A 138 -2.07 32.14 -4.76
C GLU A 138 -1.10 32.39 -3.61
N MET A 139 -1.12 31.51 -2.59
CA MET A 139 -0.22 31.60 -1.43
C MET A 139 1.19 31.11 -1.76
N ASP A 140 1.29 30.01 -2.49
CA ASP A 140 2.55 29.40 -2.95
C ASP A 140 2.39 28.89 -4.38
N LYS A 141 2.82 29.69 -5.34
CA LYS A 141 2.72 29.38 -6.78
C LYS A 141 3.56 28.18 -7.23
N TYR A 142 4.45 27.66 -6.39
CA TYR A 142 5.31 26.53 -6.67
C TYR A 142 4.94 25.30 -5.85
N ASN A 143 3.82 25.32 -5.13
CA ASN A 143 3.40 24.24 -4.25
C ASN A 143 3.15 22.93 -5.04
N PRO A 144 3.95 21.87 -4.81
CA PRO A 144 3.83 20.62 -5.56
C PRO A 144 2.51 19.92 -5.31
N LYS A 145 2.02 19.91 -4.06
CA LYS A 145 0.76 19.24 -3.71
C LYS A 145 -0.45 19.95 -4.31
N ALA A 146 -0.42 21.26 -4.44
CA ALA A 146 -1.48 22.01 -5.10
C ALA A 146 -1.55 21.69 -6.60
N TYR A 147 -0.40 21.55 -7.29
CA TYR A 147 -0.39 21.08 -8.68
C TYR A 147 -0.87 19.62 -8.79
N TYR A 148 -0.47 18.76 -7.87
CA TYR A 148 -0.99 17.39 -7.81
C TYR A 148 -2.52 17.38 -7.70
N MET A 149 -3.10 18.14 -6.77
CA MET A 149 -4.55 18.25 -6.60
C MET A 149 -5.24 18.84 -7.85
N ARG A 150 -4.62 19.81 -8.53
CA ARG A 150 -5.14 20.33 -9.81
C ARG A 150 -5.13 19.25 -10.89
N GLY A 151 -4.12 18.40 -10.90
CA GLY A 151 -4.05 17.22 -11.76
C GLY A 151 -5.19 16.23 -11.48
N MET A 152 -5.43 15.92 -10.22
CA MET A 152 -6.53 15.03 -9.78
C MET A 152 -7.92 15.58 -10.18
N LEU A 153 -8.13 16.89 -10.03
CA LEU A 153 -9.35 17.58 -10.49
C LEU A 153 -9.52 17.49 -12.02
N SER A 154 -8.43 17.62 -12.77
CA SER A 154 -8.48 17.46 -14.23
C SER A 154 -8.80 16.01 -14.61
N MET A 155 -8.27 15.01 -13.88
CA MET A 155 -8.62 13.59 -14.07
C MET A 155 -10.11 13.34 -13.82
N SER A 156 -10.68 13.89 -12.76
CA SER A 156 -12.10 13.72 -12.43
C SER A 156 -13.05 14.32 -13.49
N SER A 157 -12.57 15.31 -14.26
CA SER A 157 -13.31 15.88 -15.40
C SER A 157 -13.00 15.21 -16.74
N GLY A 158 -12.13 14.19 -16.76
CA GLY A 158 -11.70 13.50 -17.99
C GLY A 158 -10.64 14.24 -18.80
N ASP A 159 -10.16 15.40 -18.35
CA ASP A 159 -9.10 16.15 -19.02
C ASP A 159 -7.71 15.61 -18.70
N THR A 160 -7.40 14.49 -19.31
CA THR A 160 -6.12 13.77 -19.10
C THR A 160 -4.90 14.59 -19.53
N LEU A 161 -5.03 15.48 -20.54
CA LEU A 161 -3.90 16.30 -20.99
C LEU A 161 -3.54 17.36 -19.96
N THR A 162 -4.53 18.07 -19.44
CA THR A 162 -4.32 19.03 -18.35
C THR A 162 -3.85 18.35 -17.07
N ALA A 163 -4.38 17.17 -16.76
CA ALA A 163 -3.92 16.36 -15.64
C ALA A 163 -2.43 16.04 -15.74
N LEU A 164 -2.00 15.49 -16.89
CA LEU A 164 -0.60 15.15 -17.14
C LEU A 164 0.32 16.38 -16.99
N LYS A 165 -0.07 17.53 -17.52
CA LYS A 165 0.68 18.79 -17.38
C LYS A 165 0.85 19.17 -15.90
N ASN A 166 -0.20 19.08 -15.11
CA ASN A 166 -0.18 19.43 -13.69
C ASN A 166 0.66 18.44 -12.87
N PHE A 167 0.55 17.13 -13.13
CA PHE A 167 1.38 16.11 -12.46
C PHE A 167 2.87 16.31 -12.82
N MET A 168 3.20 16.58 -14.07
CA MET A 168 4.57 16.91 -14.47
C MET A 168 5.08 18.17 -13.77
N THR A 169 4.24 19.20 -13.63
CA THR A 169 4.60 20.42 -12.89
C THR A 169 4.85 20.10 -11.42
N SER A 170 3.98 19.31 -10.78
CA SER A 170 4.13 18.85 -9.40
C SER A 170 5.48 18.15 -9.17
N ARG A 171 5.79 17.16 -10.03
CA ARG A 171 7.07 16.44 -10.02
C ARG A 171 8.29 17.36 -10.18
N MET A 172 8.20 18.37 -11.05
CA MET A 172 9.28 19.35 -11.26
C MET A 172 9.54 20.22 -10.02
N GLN A 173 8.51 20.50 -9.22
CA GLN A 173 8.66 21.29 -8.00
C GLN A 173 9.22 20.43 -6.84
N GLN A 174 8.87 19.13 -6.81
CA GLN A 174 9.33 18.22 -5.77
C GLN A 174 9.55 16.82 -6.38
N SER A 175 10.81 16.47 -6.61
CA SER A 175 11.19 15.24 -7.32
C SER A 175 11.02 13.96 -6.48
N ASP A 176 10.99 14.07 -5.16
CA ASP A 176 10.75 12.97 -4.21
C ASP A 176 9.27 12.80 -3.83
N PHE A 177 8.37 13.60 -4.42
CA PHE A 177 6.94 13.41 -4.29
C PHE A 177 6.48 12.33 -5.25
N VAL A 178 6.22 11.12 -4.74
CA VAL A 178 5.97 9.93 -5.55
C VAL A 178 4.61 9.93 -6.25
N ASP A 179 3.56 10.50 -5.61
CA ASP A 179 2.19 10.39 -6.13
C ASP A 179 2.01 10.92 -7.56
N PRO A 180 2.61 12.07 -7.98
CA PRO A 180 2.55 12.51 -9.36
C PRO A 180 3.15 11.51 -10.34
N LEU A 181 4.25 10.82 -9.97
CA LEU A 181 4.90 9.84 -10.82
C LEU A 181 3.99 8.63 -11.06
N ILE A 182 3.30 8.16 -10.01
CA ILE A 182 2.32 7.07 -10.10
C ILE A 182 1.18 7.45 -11.04
N GLN A 183 0.62 8.65 -10.88
CA GLN A 183 -0.48 9.12 -11.75
C GLN A 183 -0.05 9.27 -13.21
N ILE A 184 1.17 9.76 -13.46
CA ILE A 184 1.73 9.84 -14.81
C ILE A 184 1.89 8.43 -15.41
N ALA A 185 2.44 7.48 -14.64
CA ALA A 185 2.59 6.09 -15.07
C ALA A 185 1.24 5.46 -15.44
N HIS A 186 0.20 5.65 -14.61
CA HIS A 186 -1.16 5.16 -14.89
C HIS A 186 -1.75 5.80 -16.15
N ILE A 187 -1.54 7.09 -16.38
CA ILE A 187 -2.00 7.76 -17.61
C ILE A 187 -1.35 7.15 -18.85
N TYR A 188 -0.05 6.88 -18.82
CA TYR A 188 0.66 6.26 -19.95
C TYR A 188 0.28 4.78 -20.10
N MET A 189 0.10 4.05 -19.00
CA MET A 189 -0.38 2.67 -19.00
C MET A 189 -1.76 2.56 -19.67
N ALA A 190 -2.70 3.43 -19.33
CA ALA A 190 -4.03 3.47 -19.93
C ALA A 190 -4.01 3.79 -21.44
N LYS A 191 -2.93 4.43 -21.93
CA LYS A 191 -2.70 4.70 -23.35
C LYS A 191 -1.89 3.60 -24.06
N ASN A 192 -1.55 2.52 -23.38
CA ASN A 192 -0.60 1.49 -23.86
C ASN A 192 0.73 2.09 -24.32
N ASP A 193 1.20 3.17 -23.67
CA ASP A 193 2.45 3.85 -23.99
C ASP A 193 3.59 3.29 -23.14
N THR A 194 4.70 2.95 -23.80
CA THR A 194 5.90 2.40 -23.15
C THR A 194 6.55 3.32 -22.13
N LEU A 195 6.23 4.62 -22.14
CA LEU A 195 6.67 5.58 -21.12
C LEU A 195 6.17 5.23 -19.71
N ALA A 196 5.05 4.51 -19.60
CA ALA A 196 4.55 4.03 -18.31
C ALA A 196 5.64 3.34 -17.49
N LYS A 197 6.42 2.46 -18.14
CA LYS A 197 7.52 1.72 -17.50
C LYS A 197 8.54 2.65 -16.84
N SER A 198 8.99 3.69 -17.55
CA SER A 198 10.01 4.60 -17.04
C SER A 198 9.53 5.39 -15.83
N PHE A 199 8.24 5.77 -15.81
CA PHE A 199 7.65 6.48 -14.66
C PHE A 199 7.42 5.56 -13.46
N PHE A 200 7.03 4.29 -13.68
CA PHE A 200 7.01 3.31 -12.60
C PHE A 200 8.40 3.06 -12.03
N GLU A 201 9.42 2.88 -12.88
CA GLU A 201 10.79 2.67 -12.44
C GLU A 201 11.36 3.89 -11.69
N GLU A 202 10.96 5.10 -12.07
CA GLU A 202 11.31 6.32 -11.34
C GLU A 202 10.59 6.39 -9.97
N ALA A 203 9.29 6.10 -9.94
CA ALA A 203 8.52 6.06 -8.71
C ALA A 203 9.06 5.01 -7.72
N MET A 204 9.44 3.83 -8.21
CA MET A 204 10.08 2.76 -7.42
C MET A 204 11.41 3.17 -6.78
N LYS A 205 12.18 4.08 -7.41
CA LYS A 205 13.42 4.61 -6.80
C LYS A 205 13.12 5.58 -5.65
N VAL A 206 11.99 6.29 -5.73
CA VAL A 206 11.56 7.25 -4.69
C VAL A 206 10.93 6.54 -3.51
N ALA A 207 10.11 5.52 -3.77
CA ALA A 207 9.34 4.81 -2.76
C ALA A 207 9.38 3.28 -2.99
N PRO A 208 10.53 2.63 -2.76
CA PRO A 208 10.70 1.18 -3.02
C PRO A 208 9.81 0.31 -2.13
N ASP A 209 9.45 0.78 -0.94
CA ASP A 209 8.64 0.05 0.03
C ASP A 209 7.13 0.35 -0.10
N ASN A 210 6.71 1.07 -1.14
CA ASN A 210 5.31 1.32 -1.42
C ASN A 210 4.68 0.11 -2.10
N TYR A 211 4.04 -0.77 -1.32
CA TYR A 211 3.44 -2.02 -1.81
C TYR A 211 2.41 -1.82 -2.92
N TYR A 212 1.62 -0.74 -2.88
CA TYR A 212 0.66 -0.43 -3.94
C TYR A 212 1.37 -0.12 -5.26
N LEU A 213 2.43 0.67 -5.23
CA LEU A 213 3.24 0.99 -6.40
C LEU A 213 3.92 -0.27 -6.97
N VAL A 214 4.50 -1.13 -6.10
CA VAL A 214 5.11 -2.40 -6.52
C VAL A 214 4.08 -3.29 -7.20
N TYR A 215 2.87 -3.35 -6.65
CA TYR A 215 1.76 -4.12 -7.21
C TYR A 215 1.31 -3.58 -8.58
N ASP A 216 1.09 -2.27 -8.69
CA ASP A 216 0.71 -1.63 -9.96
C ASP A 216 1.77 -1.85 -11.04
N TYR A 217 3.04 -1.77 -10.66
CA TYR A 217 4.14 -2.05 -11.58
C TYR A 217 4.20 -3.52 -11.99
N ALA A 218 3.95 -4.46 -11.07
CA ALA A 218 3.87 -5.88 -11.37
C ALA A 218 2.74 -6.17 -12.38
N MET A 219 1.57 -5.58 -12.18
CA MET A 219 0.43 -5.67 -13.11
C MET A 219 0.80 -5.13 -14.50
N TYR A 220 1.44 -3.95 -14.55
CA TYR A 220 1.95 -3.41 -15.81
C TYR A 220 2.92 -4.37 -16.50
N LEU A 221 3.88 -4.92 -15.77
CA LEU A 221 4.92 -5.81 -16.32
C LEU A 221 4.32 -7.10 -16.91
N GLN A 222 3.38 -7.73 -16.21
CA GLN A 222 2.74 -8.96 -16.71
C GLN A 222 1.96 -8.73 -18.00
N GLU A 223 1.26 -7.60 -18.13
CA GLU A 223 0.46 -7.28 -19.31
C GLU A 223 1.31 -6.85 -20.51
N ASN A 224 2.52 -6.38 -20.27
CA ASN A 224 3.40 -5.84 -21.30
C ASN A 224 4.58 -6.77 -21.67
N GLY A 225 4.48 -8.06 -21.35
CA GLY A 225 5.43 -9.09 -21.81
C GLY A 225 6.72 -9.18 -20.99
N PHE A 226 6.67 -8.86 -19.70
CA PHE A 226 7.77 -8.99 -18.75
C PHE A 226 7.40 -9.90 -17.56
N PRO A 227 6.90 -11.14 -17.79
CA PRO A 227 6.35 -11.98 -16.76
C PRO A 227 7.35 -12.32 -15.64
N GLU A 228 8.63 -12.54 -15.95
CA GLU A 228 9.65 -12.86 -14.95
C GLU A 228 9.91 -11.67 -14.00
N LYS A 229 9.85 -10.44 -14.53
CA LYS A 229 9.96 -9.24 -13.70
C LYS A 229 8.72 -9.04 -12.85
N ALA A 230 7.54 -9.32 -13.38
CA ALA A 230 6.30 -9.30 -12.61
C ALA A 230 6.36 -10.29 -11.43
N LEU A 231 6.86 -11.52 -11.66
CA LEU A 231 7.08 -12.51 -10.60
C LEU A 231 8.02 -11.97 -9.51
N SER A 232 9.12 -11.31 -9.90
CA SER A 232 10.05 -10.73 -8.92
C SER A 232 9.39 -9.67 -8.03
N CYS A 233 8.48 -8.86 -8.60
CA CYS A 233 7.68 -7.91 -7.83
C CYS A 233 6.70 -8.62 -6.88
N TYR A 234 5.97 -9.64 -7.38
CA TYR A 234 5.06 -10.42 -6.53
C TYR A 234 5.80 -11.17 -5.42
N ASP A 235 7.02 -11.67 -5.69
CA ASP A 235 7.85 -12.30 -4.66
C ASP A 235 8.22 -11.33 -3.54
N SER A 236 8.67 -10.12 -3.90
CA SER A 236 8.95 -9.06 -2.91
C SER A 236 7.72 -8.69 -2.08
N LEU A 237 6.54 -8.58 -2.70
CA LEU A 237 5.28 -8.33 -2.00
C LEU A 237 4.91 -9.47 -1.05
N LEU A 238 5.15 -10.72 -1.46
CA LEU A 238 4.84 -11.91 -0.67
C LEU A 238 5.86 -12.17 0.45
N GLU A 239 7.08 -11.62 0.38
CA GLU A 239 8.00 -11.60 1.53
C GLU A 239 7.41 -10.82 2.70
N ALA A 240 6.76 -9.68 2.43
CA ALA A 240 6.12 -8.88 3.45
C ALA A 240 4.73 -9.40 3.85
N MET A 241 3.97 -9.93 2.91
CA MET A 241 2.57 -10.39 3.10
C MET A 241 2.35 -11.79 2.48
N PRO A 242 2.89 -12.87 3.09
CA PRO A 242 2.94 -14.21 2.48
C PRO A 242 1.57 -14.81 2.10
N ASN A 243 0.53 -14.43 2.83
CA ASN A 243 -0.83 -14.96 2.65
C ASN A 243 -1.77 -13.97 1.93
N ASN A 244 -1.24 -12.89 1.35
CA ASN A 244 -2.08 -11.96 0.60
C ASN A 244 -2.69 -12.68 -0.61
N PRO A 245 -4.04 -12.76 -0.72
CA PRO A 245 -4.70 -13.53 -1.76
C PRO A 245 -4.50 -12.92 -3.16
N ASP A 246 -4.47 -11.59 -3.27
CA ASP A 246 -4.34 -10.91 -4.57
C ASP A 246 -2.95 -11.12 -5.17
N PHE A 247 -1.90 -11.06 -4.35
CA PHE A 247 -0.53 -11.27 -4.80
C PHE A 247 -0.29 -12.75 -5.21
N ASN A 248 -0.79 -13.70 -4.40
CA ASN A 248 -0.72 -15.12 -4.78
C ASN A 248 -1.55 -15.42 -6.03
N PHE A 249 -2.74 -14.82 -6.17
CA PHE A 249 -3.58 -15.00 -7.35
C PHE A 249 -2.86 -14.53 -8.63
N ASN A 250 -2.36 -13.29 -8.64
CA ASN A 250 -1.69 -12.74 -9.81
C ASN A 250 -0.39 -13.47 -10.13
N LYS A 251 0.38 -13.88 -9.12
CA LYS A 251 1.56 -14.73 -9.31
C LYS A 251 1.17 -16.07 -9.98
N GLY A 252 0.11 -16.73 -9.51
CA GLY A 252 -0.43 -17.94 -10.12
C GLY A 252 -0.92 -17.72 -11.54
N TYR A 253 -1.55 -16.57 -11.80
CA TYR A 253 -1.99 -16.19 -13.14
C TYR A 253 -0.80 -15.99 -14.11
N VAL A 254 0.29 -15.38 -13.65
CA VAL A 254 1.52 -15.24 -14.46
C VAL A 254 2.08 -16.63 -14.81
N TYR A 255 2.18 -17.53 -13.86
CA TYR A 255 2.63 -18.89 -14.10
C TYR A 255 1.74 -19.63 -15.12
N LEU A 256 0.42 -19.57 -14.93
CA LEU A 256 -0.54 -20.25 -15.79
C LEU A 256 -0.54 -19.71 -17.23
N VAL A 257 -0.64 -18.37 -17.37
CA VAL A 257 -1.01 -17.75 -18.65
C VAL A 257 0.20 -17.36 -19.47
N TYR A 258 1.26 -16.88 -18.82
CA TYR A 258 2.41 -16.33 -19.52
C TYR A 258 3.60 -17.29 -19.60
N LEU A 259 3.75 -18.19 -18.61
CA LEU A 259 4.91 -19.09 -18.54
C LEU A 259 4.56 -20.57 -18.77
N GLY A 260 3.30 -20.99 -18.56
CA GLY A 260 2.88 -22.38 -18.69
C GLY A 260 3.38 -23.30 -17.57
N GLU A 261 3.80 -22.71 -16.43
CA GLU A 261 4.33 -23.42 -15.25
C GLU A 261 3.17 -23.85 -14.36
N ASN A 262 2.50 -24.93 -14.77
CA ASN A 262 1.22 -25.36 -14.20
C ASN A 262 1.30 -25.75 -12.72
N GLU A 263 2.34 -26.46 -12.30
CA GLU A 263 2.53 -26.87 -10.89
C GLU A 263 2.66 -25.65 -9.96
N LEU A 264 3.45 -24.65 -10.38
CA LEU A 264 3.63 -23.41 -9.62
C LEU A 264 2.34 -22.57 -9.59
N ALA A 265 1.57 -22.60 -10.66
CA ALA A 265 0.26 -21.95 -10.69
C ALA A 265 -0.72 -22.60 -9.68
N LEU A 266 -0.76 -23.95 -9.61
CA LEU A 266 -1.59 -24.66 -8.63
C LEU A 266 -1.21 -24.30 -7.20
N GLU A 267 0.09 -24.27 -6.87
CA GLU A 267 0.56 -23.87 -5.53
C GLU A 267 0.08 -22.48 -5.14
N CYS A 268 0.12 -21.55 -6.07
CA CYS A 268 -0.34 -20.17 -5.84
C CYS A 268 -1.84 -20.11 -5.62
N PHE A 269 -2.65 -20.76 -6.46
CA PHE A 269 -4.11 -20.78 -6.30
C PHE A 269 -4.53 -21.53 -5.03
N ASP A 270 -3.78 -22.56 -4.62
CA ASP A 270 -4.04 -23.25 -3.35
C ASP A 270 -3.81 -22.35 -2.14
N LYS A 271 -2.80 -21.48 -2.15
CA LYS A 271 -2.62 -20.45 -1.11
C LYS A 271 -3.78 -19.46 -1.05
N VAL A 272 -4.30 -19.03 -2.21
CA VAL A 272 -5.51 -18.19 -2.26
C VAL A 272 -6.69 -18.92 -1.61
N LEU A 273 -6.90 -20.19 -1.96
CA LEU A 273 -8.02 -20.99 -1.47
C LEU A 273 -7.88 -21.41 0.01
N GLN A 274 -6.68 -21.40 0.58
CA GLN A 274 -6.48 -21.54 2.04
C GLN A 274 -7.02 -20.34 2.80
N VAL A 275 -6.91 -19.12 2.25
CA VAL A 275 -7.42 -17.87 2.84
C VAL A 275 -8.89 -17.70 2.53
N ASN A 276 -9.29 -17.90 1.27
CA ASN A 276 -10.67 -17.80 0.80
C ASN A 276 -11.09 -19.05 0.01
N PRO A 277 -11.62 -20.08 0.67
CA PRO A 277 -12.01 -21.33 0.02
C PRO A 277 -13.13 -21.19 -1.02
N SER A 278 -13.86 -20.07 -1.01
CA SER A 278 -14.95 -19.77 -1.94
C SER A 278 -14.57 -18.85 -3.09
N SER A 279 -13.28 -18.48 -3.24
CA SER A 279 -12.81 -17.64 -4.34
C SER A 279 -13.10 -18.30 -5.68
N VAL A 280 -14.11 -17.80 -6.41
CA VAL A 280 -14.52 -18.32 -7.70
C VAL A 280 -13.40 -18.20 -8.73
N ASP A 281 -12.69 -17.07 -8.72
CA ASP A 281 -11.59 -16.82 -9.65
C ASP A 281 -10.41 -17.77 -9.44
N ALA A 282 -10.05 -18.02 -8.17
CA ALA A 282 -8.98 -18.97 -7.84
C ALA A 282 -9.39 -20.42 -8.19
N LEU A 283 -10.62 -20.83 -7.87
CA LEU A 283 -11.16 -22.13 -8.28
C LEU A 283 -11.17 -22.27 -9.80
N PHE A 284 -11.65 -21.25 -10.53
CA PHE A 284 -11.74 -21.32 -11.98
C PHE A 284 -10.36 -21.43 -12.62
N ASN A 285 -9.38 -20.63 -12.19
CA ASN A 285 -8.02 -20.71 -12.73
C ASN A 285 -7.31 -22.01 -12.30
N LYS A 286 -7.58 -22.54 -11.09
CA LYS A 286 -7.12 -23.88 -10.71
C LYS A 286 -7.69 -24.96 -11.62
N GLY A 287 -8.98 -24.89 -11.96
CA GLY A 287 -9.61 -25.78 -12.95
C GLY A 287 -8.96 -25.68 -14.33
N ARG A 288 -8.71 -24.45 -14.81
CA ARG A 288 -7.97 -24.18 -16.06
C ARG A 288 -6.56 -24.78 -16.04
N THR A 289 -5.88 -24.70 -14.92
CA THR A 289 -4.53 -25.28 -14.77
C THR A 289 -4.57 -26.80 -14.92
N TYR A 290 -5.51 -27.51 -14.26
CA TYR A 290 -5.70 -28.94 -14.45
C TYR A 290 -6.08 -29.30 -15.89
N GLU A 291 -6.92 -28.49 -16.52
CA GLU A 291 -7.28 -28.66 -17.94
C GLU A 291 -6.04 -28.54 -18.85
N GLN A 292 -5.17 -27.56 -18.61
CA GLN A 292 -3.93 -27.37 -19.38
C GLN A 292 -2.93 -28.53 -19.16
N MET A 293 -2.93 -29.15 -17.99
CA MET A 293 -2.17 -30.38 -17.68
C MET A 293 -2.77 -31.65 -18.30
N GLY A 294 -3.98 -31.57 -18.88
CA GLY A 294 -4.72 -32.73 -19.36
C GLY A 294 -5.43 -33.53 -18.29
N ASP A 295 -5.45 -33.05 -17.05
CA ASP A 295 -6.18 -33.67 -15.93
C ASP A 295 -7.64 -33.23 -15.93
N TYR A 296 -8.40 -33.71 -16.89
CA TYR A 296 -9.81 -33.37 -17.06
C TYR A 296 -10.70 -33.85 -15.92
N ILE A 297 -10.28 -34.84 -15.14
CA ILE A 297 -11.02 -35.34 -13.99
C ILE A 297 -11.02 -34.28 -12.87
N ASN A 298 -9.86 -33.79 -12.49
CA ASN A 298 -9.74 -32.76 -11.49
C ASN A 298 -10.30 -31.42 -11.98
N ALA A 299 -10.05 -31.04 -13.26
CA ALA A 299 -10.63 -29.85 -13.86
C ALA A 299 -12.15 -29.84 -13.74
N LYS A 300 -12.83 -30.93 -14.17
CA LYS A 300 -14.28 -31.08 -14.12
C LYS A 300 -14.81 -31.01 -12.69
N SER A 301 -14.13 -31.66 -11.75
CA SER A 301 -14.50 -31.64 -10.32
C SER A 301 -14.54 -30.20 -9.77
N ILE A 302 -13.50 -29.39 -10.08
CA ILE A 302 -13.39 -27.98 -9.65
C ILE A 302 -14.50 -27.12 -10.31
N TYR A 303 -14.73 -27.26 -11.61
CA TYR A 303 -15.79 -26.50 -12.28
C TYR A 303 -17.18 -26.85 -11.74
N LEU A 304 -17.44 -28.14 -11.45
CA LEU A 304 -18.68 -28.55 -10.80
C LEU A 304 -18.81 -28.03 -9.39
N GLN A 305 -17.69 -27.89 -8.64
CA GLN A 305 -17.69 -27.22 -7.32
C GLN A 305 -18.15 -25.78 -7.44
N ILE A 306 -17.65 -25.04 -8.43
CA ILE A 306 -18.11 -23.65 -8.70
C ILE A 306 -19.62 -23.64 -8.97
N LEU A 307 -20.10 -24.52 -9.85
CA LEU A 307 -21.50 -24.53 -10.28
C LEU A 307 -22.49 -24.96 -9.18
N ARG A 308 -22.03 -25.67 -8.13
CA ARG A 308 -22.88 -25.96 -6.96
C ARG A 308 -23.26 -24.69 -6.19
N ASN A 309 -22.33 -23.72 -6.11
CA ASN A 309 -22.54 -22.49 -5.36
C ASN A 309 -23.00 -21.32 -6.26
N ASN A 310 -22.62 -21.37 -7.55
CA ASN A 310 -22.92 -20.37 -8.57
C ASN A 310 -23.40 -21.08 -9.85
N PRO A 311 -24.66 -21.54 -9.89
CA PRO A 311 -25.19 -22.35 -11.02
C PRO A 311 -25.13 -21.64 -12.39
N ASP A 312 -25.17 -20.32 -12.40
CA ASP A 312 -25.20 -19.49 -13.61
C ASP A 312 -23.81 -18.97 -14.01
N TYR A 313 -22.73 -19.49 -13.40
CA TYR A 313 -21.36 -19.05 -13.75
C TYR A 313 -20.97 -19.58 -15.13
N GLN A 314 -21.18 -18.77 -16.15
CA GLN A 314 -21.08 -19.17 -17.57
C GLN A 314 -19.74 -19.78 -17.93
N LEU A 315 -18.62 -19.20 -17.43
CA LEU A 315 -17.28 -19.72 -17.73
C LEU A 315 -17.06 -21.17 -17.27
N ALA A 316 -17.63 -21.55 -16.12
CA ALA A 316 -17.52 -22.94 -15.65
C ALA A 316 -18.45 -23.88 -16.43
N ILE A 317 -19.66 -23.39 -16.83
CA ILE A 317 -20.56 -24.16 -17.71
C ILE A 317 -19.86 -24.50 -19.03
N ASP A 318 -19.28 -23.48 -19.67
CA ASP A 318 -18.58 -23.63 -20.95
C ASP A 318 -17.36 -24.55 -20.80
N ALA A 319 -16.62 -24.44 -19.69
CA ALA A 319 -15.47 -25.30 -19.40
C ALA A 319 -15.90 -26.79 -19.23
N VAL A 320 -16.96 -27.06 -18.44
CA VAL A 320 -17.50 -28.42 -18.28
C VAL A 320 -17.91 -29.01 -19.62
N ASN A 321 -18.62 -28.22 -20.45
CA ASN A 321 -19.09 -28.68 -21.78
C ASN A 321 -17.92 -28.99 -22.73
N ARG A 322 -16.82 -28.25 -22.63
CA ARG A 322 -15.62 -28.43 -23.46
C ARG A 322 -14.86 -29.72 -23.15
N ILE A 323 -14.83 -30.13 -21.88
CA ILE A 323 -14.06 -31.29 -21.39
C ILE A 323 -14.92 -32.54 -21.12
N SER A 324 -16.20 -32.52 -21.53
CA SER A 324 -17.17 -33.62 -21.29
C SER A 324 -17.23 -34.66 -22.44
#